data_0e6a05d72371c52294cbf613dc0e9473
#
_entry.id   0e6a05d72371c52294cbf613dc0e9473
#
_cell.length_a   1.000
_cell.length_b   1.000
_cell.length_c   1.000
_cell.angle_alpha   90.00
_cell.angle_beta   90.00
_cell.angle_gamma   90.00
#
_symmetry.space_group_name_H-M   'P 1'
#
loop_
_entity.id
_entity.type
_entity.pdbx_description
1 polymer ?
#
loop_
_entity_poly.entity_id
_entity_poly.type
_entity_poly.pdbx_seq_one_letter_code
_entity_poly.pdbx_strand_id
1 'polypeptide(L)'
;MSERAAGIEQKLRERLDAVHVEVIDESHQHVGHAGAADGRGHFRVLIVSSRFQGMGRVAAQRVVYEALGEEMKSEIHALSISALTPEQWRGGSA
;
A
#
# COMPACT_ATOMS: atom_id res chain seq x y z
N MET A 1 -14.05 -5.96 -2.20
CA MET A 1 -12.97 -4.96 -2.20
C MET A 1 -13.53 -3.64 -2.69
N SER A 2 -13.13 -2.54 -2.06
CA SER A 2 -13.60 -1.23 -2.50
C SER A 2 -12.94 -0.84 -3.82
N GLU A 3 -13.57 0.10 -4.53
CA GLU A 3 -13.00 0.60 -5.78
C GLU A 3 -11.65 1.26 -5.55
N ARG A 4 -11.50 1.97 -4.44
CA ARG A 4 -10.22 2.59 -4.09
C ARG A 4 -9.14 1.54 -3.86
N ALA A 5 -9.47 0.51 -3.11
CA ALA A 5 -8.52 -0.56 -2.84
C ALA A 5 -8.11 -1.27 -4.13
N ALA A 6 -9.06 -1.53 -5.01
CA ALA A 6 -8.76 -2.16 -6.30
C ALA A 6 -7.85 -1.30 -7.15
N GLY A 7 -8.07 0.01 -7.16
CA GLY A 7 -7.22 0.94 -7.91
C GLY A 7 -5.81 1.00 -7.37
N ILE A 8 -5.67 1.02 -6.05
CA ILE A 8 -4.37 1.01 -5.40
C ILE A 8 -3.63 -0.27 -5.74
N GLU A 9 -4.31 -1.40 -5.63
CA GLU A 9 -3.71 -2.70 -5.94
C GLU A 9 -3.20 -2.74 -7.37
N GLN A 10 -4.01 -2.32 -8.32
CA GLN A 10 -3.63 -2.35 -9.73
C GLN A 10 -2.41 -1.48 -10.00
N LYS A 11 -2.38 -0.28 -9.46
CA LYS A 11 -1.25 0.62 -9.67
C LYS A 11 0.04 0.06 -9.12
N LEU A 12 -0.01 -0.48 -7.91
CA LEU A 12 1.19 -1.04 -7.30
C LEU A 12 1.67 -2.26 -8.06
N ARG A 13 0.74 -3.10 -8.51
CA ARG A 13 1.10 -4.29 -9.28
C ARG A 13 1.78 -3.91 -10.58
N GLU A 14 1.27 -2.92 -11.27
CA GLU A 14 1.82 -2.51 -12.57
C GLU A 14 3.11 -1.72 -12.43
N ARG A 15 3.15 -0.78 -11.51
CA ARG A 15 4.29 0.14 -11.41
C ARG A 15 5.49 -0.46 -10.72
N LEU A 16 5.27 -1.42 -9.84
CA LEU A 16 6.36 -2.04 -9.07
C LEU A 16 6.60 -3.49 -9.44
N ASP A 17 5.97 -3.97 -10.51
CA ASP A 17 6.12 -5.38 -10.94
C ASP A 17 5.90 -6.33 -9.77
N ALA A 18 4.88 -6.06 -8.96
CA ALA A 18 4.64 -6.84 -7.77
C ALA A 18 4.15 -8.23 -8.12
N VAL A 19 4.70 -9.23 -7.44
CA VAL A 19 4.23 -10.61 -7.60
C VAL A 19 3.02 -10.88 -6.73
N HIS A 20 2.80 -10.03 -5.72
CA HIS A 20 1.66 -10.16 -4.83
C HIS A 20 1.35 -8.80 -4.22
N VAL A 21 0.07 -8.44 -4.19
CA VAL A 21 -0.39 -7.22 -3.53
C VAL A 21 -1.70 -7.52 -2.82
N GLU A 22 -1.78 -7.10 -1.56
CA GLU A 22 -3.03 -7.14 -0.80
C GLU A 22 -3.32 -5.73 -0.31
N VAL A 23 -4.51 -5.25 -0.54
CA VAL A 23 -4.93 -3.94 -0.06
C VAL A 23 -6.19 -4.12 0.76
N ILE A 24 -6.14 -3.63 2.00
CA ILE A 24 -7.28 -3.67 2.90
C ILE A 24 -7.74 -2.24 3.13
N ASP A 25 -9.00 -1.99 2.84
CA ASP A 25 -9.61 -0.69 3.06
C ASP A 25 -10.13 -0.67 4.49
N GLU A 26 -9.49 0.12 5.33
CA GLU A 26 -9.86 0.25 6.74
C GLU A 26 -10.59 1.57 7.03
N SER A 27 -11.07 2.22 5.99
CA SER A 27 -11.68 3.54 6.13
C SER A 27 -12.87 3.52 7.09
N HIS A 28 -13.65 2.45 7.07
CA HIS A 28 -14.83 2.35 7.92
C HIS A 28 -14.50 2.29 9.42
N GLN A 29 -13.28 1.92 9.77
CA GLN A 29 -12.84 1.85 11.16
C GLN A 29 -12.61 3.24 11.74
N HIS A 30 -12.61 4.24 10.90
CA HIS A 30 -12.31 5.62 11.30
C HIS A 30 -13.51 6.55 11.16
N VAL A 31 -14.68 5.99 10.93
CA VAL A 31 -15.91 6.77 10.81
C VAL A 31 -16.14 7.54 12.11
N GLY A 32 -16.38 8.84 11.98
CA GLY A 32 -16.57 9.71 13.13
C GLY A 32 -15.31 10.37 13.64
N HIS A 33 -14.15 9.97 13.18
CA HIS A 33 -12.90 10.61 13.53
C HIS A 33 -12.62 11.79 12.59
N ALA A 34 -11.86 12.75 13.06
CA ALA A 34 -11.57 13.95 12.28
C ALA A 34 -10.94 13.63 10.92
N GLY A 35 -10.10 12.60 10.88
CA GLY A 35 -9.45 12.21 9.64
C GLY A 35 -10.41 11.69 8.59
N ALA A 36 -11.56 11.18 8.98
CA ALA A 36 -12.55 10.66 8.05
C ALA A 36 -13.36 11.78 7.39
N ALA A 37 -13.30 12.98 7.93
CA ALA A 37 -14.12 14.07 7.44
C ALA A 37 -13.71 14.59 6.06
N ASP A 38 -12.48 14.32 5.62
CA ASP A 38 -12.00 14.82 4.33
C ASP A 38 -12.32 13.88 3.16
N GLY A 39 -12.95 12.76 3.42
CA GLY A 39 -13.36 11.82 2.38
C GLY A 39 -12.26 10.88 1.89
N ARG A 40 -11.03 11.04 2.36
CA ARG A 40 -9.94 10.14 2.00
C ARG A 40 -9.93 8.94 2.95
N GLY A 41 -9.39 7.82 2.47
CA GLY A 41 -9.45 6.58 3.20
C GLY A 41 -8.18 6.20 3.94
N HIS A 42 -8.31 5.18 4.76
CA HIS A 42 -7.21 4.53 5.45
C HIS A 42 -7.03 3.14 4.87
N PHE A 43 -5.79 2.81 4.50
CA PHE A 43 -5.51 1.56 3.80
C PHE A 43 -4.31 0.86 4.42
N ARG A 44 -4.33 -0.46 4.34
CA ARG A 44 -3.19 -1.31 4.70
C ARG A 44 -2.78 -2.08 3.46
N VAL A 45 -1.49 -2.05 3.16
CA VAL A 45 -0.95 -2.67 1.94
C VAL A 45 0.15 -3.66 2.31
N LEU A 46 0.05 -4.87 1.78
CA LEU A 46 1.15 -5.82 1.71
C LEU A 46 1.56 -5.91 0.26
N ILE A 47 2.81 -5.60 -0.06
CA ILE A 47 3.30 -5.64 -1.43
C ILE A 47 4.62 -6.41 -1.49
N VAL A 48 4.70 -7.35 -2.42
CA VAL A 48 5.87 -8.20 -2.62
C VAL A 48 6.44 -7.92 -4.00
N SER A 49 7.68 -7.47 -4.04
CA SER A 49 8.34 -7.12 -5.30
C SER A 49 9.84 -7.24 -5.16
N SER A 50 10.49 -7.75 -6.22
CA SER A 50 11.94 -7.82 -6.25
C SER A 50 12.59 -6.45 -6.29
N ARG A 51 11.81 -5.41 -6.59
CA ARG A 51 12.33 -4.04 -6.59
C ARG A 51 12.79 -3.58 -5.21
N PHE A 52 12.33 -4.26 -4.16
CA PHE A 52 12.74 -3.90 -2.80
C PHE A 52 14.05 -4.53 -2.36
N GLN A 53 14.68 -5.32 -3.21
CA GLN A 53 15.95 -5.96 -2.86
C GLN A 53 17.00 -4.89 -2.59
N GLY A 54 17.74 -5.09 -1.49
CA GLY A 54 18.78 -4.16 -1.09
C GLY A 54 18.28 -2.89 -0.44
N MET A 55 16.96 -2.73 -0.29
CA MET A 55 16.40 -1.52 0.31
C MET A 55 16.11 -1.73 1.77
N GLY A 56 16.37 -0.69 2.58
CA GLY A 56 15.88 -0.65 3.94
C GLY A 56 14.39 -0.32 3.96
N ARG A 57 13.81 -0.38 5.14
CA ARG A 57 12.38 -0.18 5.31
C ARG A 57 11.90 1.18 4.79
N VAL A 58 12.62 2.24 5.14
CA VAL A 58 12.22 3.59 4.74
C VAL A 58 12.29 3.77 3.23
N ALA A 59 13.37 3.25 2.62
CA ALA A 59 13.52 3.35 1.18
C ALA A 59 12.42 2.61 0.44
N ALA A 60 12.08 1.40 0.91
CA ALA A 60 11.01 0.62 0.29
C ALA A 60 9.66 1.31 0.40
N GLN A 61 9.36 1.89 1.58
CA GLN A 61 8.11 2.61 1.74
C GLN A 61 8.03 3.84 0.85
N ARG A 62 9.15 4.54 0.67
CA ARG A 62 9.20 5.70 -0.21
C ARG A 62 8.88 5.31 -1.65
N VAL A 63 9.38 4.16 -2.09
CA VAL A 63 9.08 3.66 -3.44
C VAL A 63 7.57 3.45 -3.61
N VAL A 64 6.90 2.90 -2.60
CA VAL A 64 5.46 2.70 -2.65
C VAL A 64 4.72 4.03 -2.72
N TYR A 65 5.10 5.01 -1.91
CA TYR A 65 4.49 6.33 -1.95
C TYR A 65 4.64 6.98 -3.32
N GLU A 66 5.83 6.87 -3.91
CA GLU A 66 6.08 7.44 -5.22
C GLU A 66 5.27 6.75 -6.31
N ALA A 67 5.11 5.43 -6.20
CA ALA A 67 4.32 4.70 -7.17
C ALA A 67 2.85 5.10 -7.15
N LEU A 68 2.33 5.43 -5.97
CA LEU A 68 0.94 5.87 -5.83
C LEU A 68 0.73 7.32 -6.24
N GLY A 69 1.75 8.18 -6.03
CA GLY A 69 1.70 9.56 -6.51
C GLY A 69 0.42 10.30 -6.16
N GLU A 70 -0.44 10.50 -7.17
CA GLU A 70 -1.66 11.28 -7.01
C GLU A 70 -2.63 10.69 -6.00
N GLU A 71 -2.69 9.36 -5.88
CA GLU A 71 -3.60 8.73 -4.94
C GLU A 71 -3.28 9.10 -3.50
N MET A 72 -2.01 9.33 -3.20
CA MET A 72 -1.63 9.78 -1.85
C MET A 72 -2.23 11.12 -1.50
N LYS A 73 -2.52 11.94 -2.51
CA LYS A 73 -3.10 13.27 -2.29
C LYS A 73 -4.61 13.25 -2.27
N SER A 74 -5.23 12.44 -3.12
CA SER A 74 -6.67 12.53 -3.36
C SER A 74 -7.47 11.41 -2.73
N GLU A 75 -6.87 10.22 -2.53
CA GLU A 75 -7.62 9.04 -2.10
C GLU A 75 -7.20 8.50 -0.75
N ILE A 76 -5.98 8.80 -0.31
CA ILE A 76 -5.39 8.16 0.86
C ILE A 76 -5.09 9.18 1.94
N HIS A 77 -5.70 9.00 3.11
CA HIS A 77 -5.39 9.80 4.28
C HIS A 77 -4.25 9.19 5.08
N ALA A 78 -4.29 7.87 5.23
CA ALA A 78 -3.24 7.14 5.95
C ALA A 78 -2.98 5.80 5.26
N LEU A 79 -1.73 5.38 5.23
CA LEU A 79 -1.31 4.16 4.56
C LEU A 79 -0.31 3.41 5.43
N SER A 80 -0.65 2.17 5.79
CA SER A 80 0.28 1.25 6.43
C SER A 80 0.85 0.33 5.38
N ILE A 81 2.17 0.21 5.31
CA ILE A 81 2.84 -0.52 4.25
C ILE A 81 3.71 -1.63 4.84
N SER A 82 3.54 -2.84 4.29
CA SER A 82 4.49 -3.93 4.47
C SER A 82 5.07 -4.26 3.11
N ALA A 83 6.33 -3.88 2.88
CA ALA A 83 7.00 -4.09 1.60
C ALA A 83 8.03 -5.21 1.77
N LEU A 84 7.87 -6.27 1.01
CA LEU A 84 8.70 -7.47 1.11
C LEU A 84 9.30 -7.82 -0.24
N THR A 85 10.48 -8.45 -0.20
CA THR A 85 11.01 -9.13 -1.39
C THR A 85 10.33 -10.50 -1.49
N PRO A 86 10.37 -11.13 -2.70
CA PRO A 86 9.84 -12.49 -2.81
C PRO A 86 10.50 -13.48 -1.85
N GLU A 87 11.79 -13.32 -1.60
CA GLU A 87 12.51 -14.18 -0.68
C GLU A 87 11.99 -14.04 0.76
N GLN A 88 11.76 -12.80 1.18
CA GLN A 88 11.22 -12.54 2.51
C GLN A 88 9.82 -13.13 2.68
N TRP A 89 9.02 -12.99 1.64
CA TRP A 89 7.64 -13.47 1.66
C TRP A 89 7.59 -15.00 1.71
N ARG A 90 8.40 -15.66 0.88
CA ARG A 90 8.45 -17.12 0.83
C ARG A 90 9.18 -17.74 2.02
N GLY A 91 10.05 -16.98 2.64
CA GLY A 91 10.84 -17.47 3.78
C GLY A 91 10.05 -17.65 5.05
N GLY A 92 8.73 -17.60 4.97
CA GLY A 92 7.91 -17.81 6.13
C GLY A 92 7.99 -16.64 7.08
N SER A 93 8.06 -15.50 6.54
CA SER A 93 8.07 -14.26 7.30
C SER A 93 6.82 -14.13 8.15
N ALA A 94 6.07 -15.15 8.17
CA ALA A 94 4.93 -15.23 9.03
C ALA A 94 5.37 -15.04 10.47
#